data_193c18cb400e3d73496faed248016092
#
_entry.id   193c18cb400e3d73496faed248016092
#
_cell.length_a   1.000
_cell.length_b   1.000
_cell.length_c   1.000
_cell.angle_alpha   90.00
_cell.angle_beta   90.00
_cell.angle_gamma   90.00
#
_symmetry.space_group_name_H-M   'P 1'
#
loop_
_entity.id
_entity.type
_entity.pdbx_description
1 polymer ?
#
loop_
_entity_poly.entity_id
_entity_poly.type
_entity_poly.pdbx_seq_one_letter_code
_entity_poly.pdbx_strand_id
1 'polypeptide(L)'
;MQQIRLLVDQANALPDPPIHEQWIARHWAPADDDNIIDGERCYFTRENALRIDAIRNFIDSEHVPIPLKPYLLAPLLIQSSIHNNTNGQFAAFYKNEQGIGAFGGKKAVDTKRITQRIILPYPIWTTLATKNILTSITCKDATEWANDIQTTIDLVYMDPPYNKHPYNIYYFLLDIIAKWDKSIDIPNTYRGQPKNWIRSQFTSSVDAHKAFNTMINNIQARFVALSYYDAGILSIDEIDTILNQYGDVQRFPIDHSSVYGKLHGIGSYKRTTNKETAKEYIWILKKNIH
;
A
#
# COMPACT_ATOMS: atom_id res chain seq x y z
N MET A 1 -5.24 25.20 11.33
CA MET A 1 -4.51 25.30 10.04
C MET A 1 -3.12 25.90 10.19
N GLN A 2 -2.96 27.07 10.81
CA GLN A 2 -1.65 27.72 10.95
C GLN A 2 -0.63 26.86 11.69
N GLN A 3 -1.03 26.20 12.79
CA GLN A 3 -0.15 25.30 13.56
C GLN A 3 0.35 24.11 12.72
N ILE A 4 -0.49 23.52 11.87
CA ILE A 4 -0.05 22.39 11.01
C ILE A 4 0.96 22.87 9.97
N ARG A 5 0.78 24.05 9.37
CA ARG A 5 1.77 24.62 8.46
C ARG A 5 3.11 24.81 9.14
N LEU A 6 3.11 25.40 10.35
CA LEU A 6 4.31 25.58 11.14
C LEU A 6 5.04 24.25 11.43
N LEU A 7 4.30 23.20 11.80
CA LEU A 7 4.87 21.87 12.03
C LEU A 7 5.44 21.25 10.74
N VAL A 8 4.79 21.46 9.60
CA VAL A 8 5.32 21.02 8.29
C VAL A 8 6.61 21.77 7.95
N ASP A 9 6.67 23.07 8.17
CA ASP A 9 7.88 23.87 7.95
C ASP A 9 9.03 23.41 8.86
N GLN A 10 8.75 23.18 10.14
CA GLN A 10 9.72 22.63 11.09
C GLN A 10 10.21 21.25 10.64
N ALA A 11 9.30 20.34 10.27
CA ALA A 11 9.66 19.01 9.78
C ALA A 11 10.53 19.06 8.53
N ASN A 12 10.24 19.99 7.60
CA ASN A 12 11.02 20.17 6.38
C ASN A 12 12.40 20.80 6.62
N ALA A 13 12.57 21.55 7.71
CA ALA A 13 13.83 22.21 8.09
C ALA A 13 14.73 21.35 9.01
N LEU A 14 14.29 20.15 9.40
CA LEU A 14 15.09 19.29 10.30
C LEU A 14 16.44 18.92 9.66
N PRO A 15 17.53 18.94 10.45
CA PRO A 15 18.81 18.37 10.04
C PRO A 15 18.74 16.84 10.00
N ASP A 16 19.77 16.22 9.47
CA ASP A 16 19.91 14.76 9.54
C ASP A 16 20.01 14.30 11.00
N PRO A 17 19.36 13.19 11.35
CA PRO A 17 19.38 12.71 12.72
C PRO A 17 20.74 12.08 13.08
N PRO A 18 21.13 12.08 14.36
CA PRO A 18 22.34 11.42 14.81
C PRO A 18 22.28 9.91 14.54
N ILE A 19 23.44 9.27 14.44
CA ILE A 19 23.58 7.87 14.00
C ILE A 19 22.69 6.90 14.79
N HIS A 20 22.54 7.10 16.10
CA HIS A 20 21.73 6.21 16.95
C HIS A 20 20.22 6.33 16.70
N GLU A 21 19.78 7.40 16.06
CA GLU A 21 18.38 7.64 15.67
C GLU A 21 18.08 7.23 14.22
N GLN A 22 19.09 6.86 13.45
CA GLN A 22 18.95 6.42 12.08
C GLN A 22 18.48 4.96 12.04
N TRP A 23 17.22 4.74 11.73
CA TRP A 23 16.63 3.40 11.65
C TRP A 23 16.32 2.97 10.20
N ILE A 24 15.56 3.79 9.46
CA ILE A 24 15.30 3.53 8.03
C ILE A 24 16.60 3.59 7.24
N ALA A 25 17.43 4.61 7.48
CA ALA A 25 18.71 4.77 6.82
C ALA A 25 19.67 3.60 7.07
N ARG A 26 19.64 2.99 8.26
CA ARG A 26 20.46 1.83 8.61
C ARG A 26 20.01 0.55 7.94
N HIS A 27 18.69 0.36 7.76
CA HIS A 27 18.15 -0.94 7.39
C HIS A 27 17.67 -1.02 5.94
N TRP A 28 17.32 0.09 5.28
CA TRP A 28 16.69 0.09 3.95
C TRP A 28 17.28 1.10 2.96
N ALA A 29 18.41 1.70 3.29
CA ALA A 29 19.20 2.52 2.38
C ALA A 29 20.66 2.03 2.37
N PRO A 30 21.44 2.29 1.31
CA PRO A 30 22.86 2.04 1.31
C PRO A 30 23.59 2.99 2.25
N ALA A 31 24.80 2.64 2.65
CA ALA A 31 25.66 3.53 3.43
C ALA A 31 26.15 4.72 2.59
N ASP A 32 26.39 4.48 1.30
CA ASP A 32 26.85 5.45 0.31
C ASP A 32 26.09 5.22 -1.00
N ASP A 33 25.38 6.26 -1.45
CA ASP A 33 24.55 6.19 -2.67
C ASP A 33 25.40 6.03 -3.96
N ASP A 34 26.64 6.50 -3.95
CA ASP A 34 27.57 6.42 -5.07
C ASP A 34 28.36 5.10 -5.10
N ASN A 35 28.41 4.36 -3.98
CA ASN A 35 29.18 3.13 -3.87
C ASN A 35 28.38 2.03 -3.15
N ILE A 36 27.27 1.60 -3.74
CA ILE A 36 26.39 0.57 -3.17
C ILE A 36 27.07 -0.81 -3.30
N ILE A 37 27.23 -1.51 -2.17
CA ILE A 37 27.85 -2.84 -2.14
C ILE A 37 26.81 -3.95 -2.12
N ASP A 38 27.25 -5.17 -2.47
CA ASP A 38 26.38 -6.36 -2.43
C ASP A 38 25.89 -6.64 -0.99
N GLY A 39 24.60 -6.98 -0.89
CA GLY A 39 23.94 -7.21 0.41
C GLY A 39 23.26 -5.99 1.01
N GLU A 40 23.57 -4.77 0.55
CA GLU A 40 22.86 -3.57 0.98
C GLU A 40 21.46 -3.50 0.40
N ARG A 41 20.52 -2.98 1.19
CA ARG A 41 19.17 -2.68 0.74
C ARG A 41 19.11 -1.28 0.17
N CYS A 42 18.50 -1.14 -0.99
CA CYS A 42 18.48 0.11 -1.75
C CYS A 42 17.02 0.53 -2.05
N TYR A 43 16.20 0.62 -0.99
CA TYR A 43 14.80 1.07 -1.13
C TYR A 43 14.68 2.59 -1.23
N PHE A 44 15.54 3.31 -0.53
CA PHE A 44 15.64 4.77 -0.56
C PHE A 44 17.08 5.19 -0.82
N THR A 45 17.29 6.42 -1.32
CA THR A 45 18.60 7.06 -1.22
C THR A 45 18.95 7.28 0.25
N ARG A 46 20.23 7.39 0.54
CA ARG A 46 20.71 7.70 1.89
C ARG A 46 20.07 8.98 2.42
N GLU A 47 20.03 10.03 1.60
CA GLU A 47 19.38 11.30 1.94
C GLU A 47 17.89 11.10 2.30
N ASN A 48 17.11 10.43 1.46
CA ASN A 48 15.69 10.24 1.71
C ASN A 48 15.41 9.37 2.94
N ALA A 49 16.24 8.36 3.18
CA ALA A 49 16.12 7.54 4.39
C ALA A 49 16.39 8.35 5.67
N LEU A 50 17.43 9.20 5.67
CA LEU A 50 17.70 10.13 6.78
C LEU A 50 16.56 11.14 6.98
N ARG A 51 15.96 11.63 5.89
CA ARG A 51 14.78 12.50 5.95
C ARG A 51 13.59 11.80 6.60
N ILE A 52 13.33 10.52 6.23
CA ILE A 52 12.26 9.73 6.86
C ILE A 52 12.53 9.58 8.36
N ASP A 53 13.76 9.23 8.75
CA ASP A 53 14.15 9.08 10.14
C ASP A 53 13.95 10.40 10.93
N ALA A 54 14.45 11.53 10.41
CA ALA A 54 14.31 12.84 11.05
C ALA A 54 12.84 13.22 11.26
N ILE A 55 12.03 13.10 10.20
CA ILE A 55 10.61 13.48 10.24
C ILE A 55 9.82 12.55 11.16
N ARG A 56 10.09 11.24 11.14
CA ARG A 56 9.38 10.29 12.00
C ARG A 56 9.74 10.49 13.48
N ASN A 57 11.01 10.71 13.80
CA ASN A 57 11.43 11.03 15.16
C ASN A 57 10.75 12.33 15.65
N PHE A 58 10.66 13.36 14.80
CA PHE A 58 9.94 14.60 15.12
C PHE A 58 8.45 14.36 15.35
N ILE A 59 7.76 13.60 14.48
CA ILE A 59 6.33 13.26 14.63
C ILE A 59 6.10 12.53 15.96
N ASP A 60 7.04 11.67 16.36
CA ASP A 60 6.87 10.86 17.59
C ASP A 60 7.20 11.63 18.86
N SER A 61 7.89 12.76 18.74
CA SER A 61 8.27 13.60 19.86
C SER A 61 7.08 14.30 20.52
N GLU A 62 7.30 14.87 21.69
CA GLU A 62 6.34 15.69 22.43
C GLU A 62 6.02 17.03 21.77
N HIS A 63 6.85 17.48 20.82
CA HIS A 63 6.65 18.73 20.09
C HIS A 63 5.44 18.68 19.17
N VAL A 64 5.01 17.49 18.74
CA VAL A 64 3.85 17.30 17.87
C VAL A 64 2.67 16.78 18.67
N PRO A 65 1.61 17.59 18.89
CA PRO A 65 0.40 17.16 19.57
C PRO A 65 -0.23 15.93 18.90
N ILE A 66 -0.66 14.95 19.67
CA ILE A 66 -1.24 13.68 19.18
C ILE A 66 -2.28 13.87 18.06
N PRO A 67 -3.27 14.81 18.18
CA PRO A 67 -4.27 15.01 17.14
C PRO A 67 -3.70 15.55 15.81
N LEU A 68 -2.46 16.10 15.84
CA LEU A 68 -1.82 16.68 14.65
C LEU A 68 -0.84 15.72 13.98
N LYS A 69 -0.41 14.64 14.65
CA LYS A 69 0.51 13.64 14.09
C LYS A 69 0.05 13.08 12.73
N PRO A 70 -1.23 12.75 12.50
CA PRO A 70 -1.67 12.23 11.20
C PRO A 70 -1.45 13.19 10.03
N TYR A 71 -1.51 14.51 10.26
CA TYR A 71 -1.32 15.53 9.22
C TYR A 71 0.12 15.64 8.73
N LEU A 72 1.09 15.09 9.47
CA LEU A 72 2.48 14.98 9.05
C LEU A 72 2.79 13.56 8.57
N LEU A 73 2.22 12.54 9.23
CA LEU A 73 2.48 11.15 8.90
C LEU A 73 1.92 10.77 7.53
N ALA A 74 0.69 11.15 7.22
CA ALA A 74 0.07 10.81 5.94
C ALA A 74 0.87 11.35 4.73
N PRO A 75 1.26 12.65 4.67
CA PRO A 75 2.12 13.13 3.59
C PRO A 75 3.51 12.49 3.59
N LEU A 76 4.09 12.12 4.73
CA LEU A 76 5.35 11.39 4.77
C LEU A 76 5.22 10.01 4.10
N LEU A 77 4.17 9.26 4.40
CA LEU A 77 3.90 7.94 3.77
C LEU A 77 3.72 8.08 2.26
N ILE A 78 2.99 9.11 1.81
CA ILE A 78 2.81 9.41 0.38
C ILE A 78 4.18 9.72 -0.26
N GLN A 79 4.97 10.61 0.33
CA GLN A 79 6.29 10.97 -0.21
C GLN A 79 7.24 9.76 -0.22
N SER A 80 7.22 8.92 0.82
CA SER A 80 8.00 7.67 0.87
C SER A 80 7.54 6.67 -0.20
N SER A 81 6.23 6.63 -0.52
CA SER A 81 5.69 5.83 -1.61
C SER A 81 6.05 6.36 -3.00
N ILE A 82 6.29 7.66 -3.14
CA ILE A 82 6.72 8.28 -4.40
C ILE A 82 8.22 8.15 -4.59
N HIS A 83 9.02 8.56 -3.61
CA HIS A 83 10.47 8.71 -3.71
C HIS A 83 11.22 7.46 -3.22
N ASN A 84 10.83 6.29 -3.70
CA ASN A 84 11.51 5.02 -3.43
C ASN A 84 12.06 4.38 -4.70
N ASN A 85 13.02 3.48 -4.52
CA ASN A 85 13.71 2.76 -5.60
C ASN A 85 12.99 1.45 -5.97
N THR A 86 11.70 1.54 -6.24
CA THR A 86 10.87 0.40 -6.64
C THR A 86 9.96 0.76 -7.82
N ASN A 87 9.27 -0.23 -8.35
CA ASN A 87 8.24 -0.05 -9.37
C ASN A 87 6.83 0.26 -8.79
N GLY A 88 6.76 0.87 -7.61
CA GLY A 88 5.52 1.20 -6.91
C GLY A 88 5.13 0.22 -5.80
N GLN A 89 5.92 -0.85 -5.59
CA GLN A 89 5.69 -1.84 -4.54
C GLN A 89 7.01 -2.22 -3.87
N PHE A 90 7.03 -2.34 -2.54
CA PHE A 90 8.23 -2.68 -1.76
C PHE A 90 8.61 -4.16 -1.80
N ALA A 91 8.01 -4.96 -2.67
CA ALA A 91 8.37 -6.36 -2.85
C ALA A 91 9.83 -6.57 -3.31
N ALA A 92 10.38 -5.62 -4.05
CA ALA A 92 11.78 -5.60 -4.45
C ALA A 92 12.22 -4.18 -4.80
N PHE A 93 13.48 -3.84 -4.59
CA PHE A 93 14.11 -2.63 -5.11
C PHE A 93 14.84 -2.91 -6.43
N TYR A 94 15.10 -1.88 -7.20
CA TYR A 94 15.82 -1.97 -8.46
C TYR A 94 17.27 -2.39 -8.27
N LYS A 95 17.81 -3.16 -9.23
CA LYS A 95 19.17 -3.71 -9.25
C LYS A 95 19.85 -3.50 -10.59
N ASN A 96 21.17 -3.43 -10.55
CA ASN A 96 22.01 -3.45 -11.73
C ASN A 96 22.11 -4.87 -12.34
N GLU A 97 22.99 -5.04 -13.34
CA GLU A 97 23.21 -6.33 -14.03
C GLU A 97 23.86 -7.39 -13.14
N GLN A 98 24.65 -6.97 -12.17
CA GLN A 98 25.31 -7.82 -11.20
C GLN A 98 24.39 -8.28 -10.04
N GLY A 99 23.17 -7.74 -10.00
CA GLY A 99 22.21 -8.05 -8.92
C GLY A 99 22.38 -7.19 -7.68
N ILE A 100 23.24 -6.18 -7.69
CA ILE A 100 23.47 -5.22 -6.62
C ILE A 100 22.41 -4.10 -6.71
N GLY A 101 22.01 -3.51 -5.60
CA GLY A 101 21.09 -2.37 -5.57
C GLY A 101 21.58 -1.22 -6.45
N ALA A 102 20.66 -0.62 -7.22
CA ALA A 102 21.00 0.54 -8.05
C ALA A 102 19.75 1.40 -8.25
N PHE A 103 19.89 2.71 -8.15
CA PHE A 103 18.78 3.64 -8.37
C PHE A 103 18.30 3.61 -9.81
N GLY A 104 17.02 3.20 -10.00
CA GLY A 104 16.42 2.98 -11.31
C GLY A 104 16.90 1.72 -12.03
N GLY A 105 17.76 0.91 -11.40
CA GLY A 105 18.25 -0.37 -11.91
C GLY A 105 19.08 -0.27 -13.19
N LYS A 106 19.11 -1.35 -13.98
CA LYS A 106 19.89 -1.48 -15.22
C LYS A 106 19.67 -0.35 -16.24
N LYS A 107 18.47 0.23 -16.27
CA LYS A 107 18.06 1.22 -17.26
C LYS A 107 17.96 2.65 -16.69
N ALA A 108 18.37 2.85 -15.45
CA ALA A 108 18.23 4.11 -14.73
C ALA A 108 16.79 4.69 -14.82
N VAL A 109 15.78 3.82 -14.67
CA VAL A 109 14.36 4.20 -14.80
C VAL A 109 13.96 5.08 -13.62
N ASP A 110 13.26 6.19 -13.90
CA ASP A 110 12.69 7.09 -12.89
C ASP A 110 13.70 7.65 -11.87
N THR A 111 14.98 7.72 -12.20
CA THR A 111 16.02 8.19 -11.26
C THR A 111 15.69 9.55 -10.67
N LYS A 112 15.17 10.49 -11.46
CA LYS A 112 14.75 11.82 -10.98
C LYS A 112 13.69 11.70 -9.88
N ARG A 113 12.69 10.84 -10.05
CA ARG A 113 11.65 10.58 -9.03
C ARG A 113 12.26 9.95 -7.78
N ILE A 114 13.14 8.97 -7.94
CA ILE A 114 13.77 8.20 -6.86
C ILE A 114 14.67 9.10 -6.02
N THR A 115 15.51 9.92 -6.66
CA THR A 115 16.52 10.75 -5.98
C THR A 115 16.00 12.11 -5.54
N GLN A 116 14.77 12.48 -5.92
CA GLN A 116 14.19 13.74 -5.47
C GLN A 116 13.99 13.69 -3.95
N ARG A 117 14.45 14.76 -3.28
CA ARG A 117 14.37 14.91 -1.82
C ARG A 117 12.90 14.85 -1.33
N ILE A 118 12.66 14.09 -0.28
CA ILE A 118 11.37 14.06 0.42
C ILE A 118 11.13 15.39 1.13
N ILE A 119 10.04 16.05 0.74
CA ILE A 119 9.55 17.29 1.33
C ILE A 119 8.06 17.10 1.63
N LEU A 120 7.65 17.35 2.87
CA LEU A 120 6.22 17.26 3.22
C LEU A 120 5.45 18.42 2.58
N PRO A 121 4.43 18.15 1.74
CA PRO A 121 3.54 19.18 1.27
C PRO A 121 2.61 19.66 2.38
N TYR A 122 2.11 20.88 2.26
CA TYR A 122 1.04 21.34 3.12
C TYR A 122 -0.25 20.54 2.84
N PRO A 123 -1.03 20.18 3.88
CA PRO A 123 -2.33 19.57 3.68
C PRO A 123 -3.26 20.46 2.85
N ILE A 124 -3.93 19.85 1.89
CA ILE A 124 -4.97 20.53 1.09
C ILE A 124 -6.30 20.38 1.81
N TRP A 125 -6.90 21.52 2.18
CA TRP A 125 -8.22 21.55 2.79
C TRP A 125 -9.25 21.77 1.71
N THR A 126 -10.16 20.82 1.54
CA THR A 126 -11.26 20.96 0.59
C THR A 126 -12.47 21.57 1.27
N THR A 127 -13.19 22.44 0.56
CA THR A 127 -14.46 23.02 1.04
C THR A 127 -15.59 22.00 1.20
N LEU A 128 -15.38 20.75 0.73
CA LEU A 128 -16.28 19.63 0.97
C LEU A 128 -16.43 19.28 2.45
N ALA A 129 -15.45 19.61 3.28
CA ALA A 129 -15.51 19.47 4.74
C ALA A 129 -16.57 20.36 5.40
N THR A 130 -17.17 21.31 4.69
CA THR A 130 -18.26 22.16 5.21
C THR A 130 -19.65 21.54 5.10
N LYS A 131 -19.80 20.45 4.35
CA LYS A 131 -21.02 19.61 4.39
C LYS A 131 -20.84 18.61 5.52
N ASN A 132 -21.89 18.37 6.31
CA ASN A 132 -21.92 17.43 7.43
C ASN A 132 -21.67 15.98 6.96
N ILE A 133 -20.48 15.72 6.43
CA ILE A 133 -20.03 14.39 6.02
C ILE A 133 -19.34 13.75 7.22
N LEU A 134 -19.97 12.73 7.77
CA LEU A 134 -19.35 11.88 8.78
C LEU A 134 -18.43 10.87 8.08
N THR A 135 -17.16 10.88 8.46
CA THR A 135 -16.17 9.91 7.96
C THR A 135 -15.72 9.01 9.11
N SER A 136 -15.81 7.71 8.92
CA SER A 136 -15.25 6.72 9.83
C SER A 136 -14.20 5.88 9.10
N ILE A 137 -13.04 5.71 9.72
CA ILE A 137 -11.95 4.90 9.18
C ILE A 137 -11.64 3.80 10.19
N THR A 138 -11.63 2.55 9.73
CA THR A 138 -11.29 1.39 10.56
C THR A 138 -10.19 0.57 9.90
N CYS A 139 -9.34 -0.08 10.71
CA CYS A 139 -8.32 -1.02 10.26
C CYS A 139 -8.58 -2.36 10.93
N LYS A 140 -9.32 -3.25 10.26
CA LYS A 140 -9.64 -4.60 10.72
C LYS A 140 -9.95 -5.54 9.55
N ASP A 141 -10.13 -6.83 9.84
CA ASP A 141 -10.58 -7.78 8.83
C ASP A 141 -11.92 -7.36 8.22
N ALA A 142 -12.04 -7.44 6.90
CA ALA A 142 -13.21 -6.97 6.19
C ALA A 142 -14.47 -7.80 6.53
N THR A 143 -14.31 -9.09 6.83
CA THR A 143 -15.40 -9.97 7.23
C THR A 143 -15.92 -9.58 8.61
N GLU A 144 -15.02 -9.26 9.55
CA GLU A 144 -15.39 -8.74 10.87
C GLU A 144 -16.08 -7.38 10.75
N TRP A 145 -15.55 -6.49 9.89
CA TRP A 145 -16.18 -5.21 9.63
C TRP A 145 -17.61 -5.36 9.12
N ALA A 146 -17.84 -6.28 8.18
CA ALA A 146 -19.17 -6.52 7.62
C ALA A 146 -20.18 -7.02 8.69
N ASN A 147 -19.70 -7.79 9.67
CA ASN A 147 -20.53 -8.27 10.80
C ASN A 147 -20.91 -7.15 11.78
N ASP A 148 -20.06 -6.13 11.91
CA ASP A 148 -20.29 -5.03 12.86
C ASP A 148 -21.25 -3.97 12.31
N ILE A 149 -21.57 -3.98 11.04
CA ILE A 149 -22.49 -3.03 10.42
C ILE A 149 -23.91 -3.35 10.83
N GLN A 150 -24.51 -2.46 11.65
CA GLN A 150 -25.85 -2.59 12.17
C GLN A 150 -26.91 -1.81 11.35
N THR A 151 -26.46 -0.98 10.40
CA THR A 151 -27.34 -0.13 9.59
C THR A 151 -27.17 -0.48 8.11
N THR A 152 -28.26 -0.36 7.35
CA THR A 152 -28.19 -0.56 5.90
C THR A 152 -27.39 0.55 5.24
N ILE A 153 -26.34 0.20 4.53
CA ILE A 153 -25.52 1.08 3.71
C ILE A 153 -26.11 1.16 2.30
N ASP A 154 -26.12 2.34 1.70
CA ASP A 154 -26.64 2.49 0.34
C ASP A 154 -25.76 1.78 -0.68
N LEU A 155 -24.43 1.96 -0.62
CA LEU A 155 -23.46 1.35 -1.52
C LEU A 155 -22.20 0.93 -0.77
N VAL A 156 -21.77 -0.29 -0.95
CA VAL A 156 -20.46 -0.79 -0.54
C VAL A 156 -19.61 -1.05 -1.77
N TYR A 157 -18.43 -0.42 -1.85
CA TYR A 157 -17.43 -0.74 -2.85
C TYR A 157 -16.41 -1.73 -2.28
N MET A 158 -16.20 -2.83 -2.98
CA MET A 158 -15.27 -3.89 -2.61
C MET A 158 -14.14 -4.00 -3.63
N ASP A 159 -12.90 -3.95 -3.14
CA ASP A 159 -11.68 -4.18 -3.92
C ASP A 159 -10.78 -5.16 -3.14
N PRO A 160 -11.18 -6.45 -3.04
CA PRO A 160 -10.44 -7.44 -2.28
C PRO A 160 -9.14 -7.83 -2.97
N PRO A 161 -8.13 -8.34 -2.22
CA PRO A 161 -6.94 -8.90 -2.85
C PRO A 161 -7.31 -10.08 -3.76
N TYR A 162 -6.83 -10.06 -5.00
CA TYR A 162 -7.10 -11.07 -6.01
C TYR A 162 -5.93 -12.02 -6.27
N ASN A 163 -4.82 -11.91 -5.52
CA ASN A 163 -3.67 -12.80 -5.66
C ASN A 163 -3.21 -13.37 -4.32
N LYS A 164 -2.35 -14.41 -4.38
CA LYS A 164 -1.84 -15.12 -3.19
C LYS A 164 -0.83 -14.32 -2.34
N HIS A 165 -0.44 -13.14 -2.80
CA HIS A 165 0.53 -12.32 -2.09
C HIS A 165 -0.18 -11.37 -1.13
N PRO A 166 0.09 -11.45 0.18
CA PRO A 166 -0.48 -10.53 1.13
C PRO A 166 0.05 -9.11 0.91
N TYR A 167 -0.75 -8.10 1.18
CA TYR A 167 -0.38 -6.69 1.03
C TYR A 167 0.89 -6.31 1.82
N ASN A 168 1.17 -7.01 2.91
CA ASN A 168 2.41 -6.83 3.67
C ASN A 168 3.69 -7.00 2.85
N ILE A 169 3.68 -7.84 1.78
CA ILE A 169 4.83 -7.95 0.89
C ILE A 169 5.06 -6.67 0.09
N TYR A 170 3.97 -6.01 -0.29
CA TYR A 170 4.02 -4.82 -1.14
C TYR A 170 4.21 -3.52 -0.37
N TYR A 171 3.73 -3.46 0.88
CA TYR A 171 3.64 -2.22 1.65
C TYR A 171 4.33 -2.28 3.02
N PHE A 172 5.07 -3.35 3.33
CA PHE A 172 5.69 -3.57 4.66
C PHE A 172 6.50 -2.37 5.15
N LEU A 173 7.20 -1.69 4.25
CA LEU A 173 8.08 -0.58 4.64
C LEU A 173 7.28 0.68 4.99
N LEU A 174 6.12 0.88 4.35
CA LEU A 174 5.19 1.92 4.76
C LEU A 174 4.55 1.62 6.12
N ASP A 175 4.22 0.34 6.38
CA ASP A 175 3.75 -0.10 7.71
C ASP A 175 4.80 0.15 8.79
N ILE A 176 6.07 -0.13 8.51
CA ILE A 176 7.19 0.14 9.42
C ILE A 176 7.29 1.64 9.70
N ILE A 177 7.27 2.48 8.68
CA ILE A 177 7.30 3.95 8.83
C ILE A 177 6.07 4.43 9.60
N ALA A 178 4.88 3.86 9.37
CA ALA A 178 3.66 4.26 10.05
C ALA A 178 3.66 3.89 11.54
N LYS A 179 4.00 2.65 11.86
CA LYS A 179 3.98 2.12 13.23
C LYS A 179 5.13 2.62 14.08
N TRP A 180 6.29 2.81 13.50
CA TRP A 180 7.52 3.30 14.12
C TRP A 180 7.98 2.49 15.34
N ASP A 181 7.69 1.18 15.33
CA ASP A 181 8.13 0.27 16.38
C ASP A 181 9.55 -0.22 16.08
N LYS A 182 10.52 0.43 16.72
CA LYS A 182 11.96 0.11 16.56
C LYS A 182 12.39 -1.16 17.30
N SER A 183 11.47 -1.79 18.05
CA SER A 183 11.75 -3.05 18.77
C SER A 183 11.61 -4.29 17.88
N ILE A 184 11.05 -4.15 16.67
CA ILE A 184 10.89 -5.26 15.75
C ILE A 184 12.24 -5.79 15.27
N ASP A 185 12.35 -7.12 15.18
CA ASP A 185 13.52 -7.78 14.58
C ASP A 185 13.48 -7.59 13.05
N ILE A 186 14.58 -7.03 12.52
CA ILE A 186 14.77 -6.87 11.08
C ILE A 186 15.61 -8.05 10.57
N PRO A 187 14.97 -9.03 9.89
CA PRO A 187 15.69 -10.23 9.47
C PRO A 187 16.77 -9.88 8.45
N ASN A 188 17.91 -10.60 8.55
CA ASN A 188 19.00 -10.49 7.58
C ASN A 188 18.63 -11.20 6.26
N THR A 189 17.61 -10.66 5.58
CA THR A 189 17.14 -11.10 4.27
C THR A 189 17.25 -9.96 3.28
N TYR A 190 17.18 -10.29 2.02
CA TYR A 190 17.20 -9.33 0.92
C TYR A 190 16.24 -8.13 1.12
N ARG A 191 15.04 -8.36 1.66
CA ARG A 191 14.05 -7.30 1.90
C ARG A 191 14.15 -6.65 3.28
N GLY A 192 14.71 -7.35 4.28
CA GLY A 192 14.58 -6.93 5.68
C GLY A 192 13.13 -6.86 6.15
N GLN A 193 12.25 -7.65 5.55
CA GLN A 193 10.83 -7.66 5.87
C GLN A 193 10.58 -8.59 7.06
N PRO A 194 9.97 -8.10 8.16
CA PRO A 194 9.53 -8.97 9.26
C PRO A 194 8.56 -10.05 8.78
N LYS A 195 8.58 -11.23 9.40
CA LYS A 195 7.81 -12.40 8.96
C LYS A 195 6.48 -12.59 9.72
N ASN A 196 6.14 -11.70 10.61
CA ASN A 196 4.99 -11.79 11.53
C ASN A 196 3.71 -11.16 10.99
N TRP A 197 3.49 -11.18 9.67
CA TRP A 197 2.28 -10.58 9.08
C TRP A 197 1.09 -11.54 9.11
N ILE A 198 -0.09 -10.95 9.26
CA ILE A 198 -1.37 -11.63 9.14
C ILE A 198 -1.72 -11.78 7.65
N ARG A 199 -2.16 -12.97 7.27
CA ARG A 199 -2.67 -13.22 5.91
C ARG A 199 -4.19 -13.06 5.90
N SER A 200 -4.70 -12.34 4.93
CA SER A 200 -6.13 -12.29 4.66
C SER A 200 -6.62 -13.63 4.10
N GLN A 201 -7.81 -14.07 4.49
CA GLN A 201 -8.48 -15.23 3.89
C GLN A 201 -8.68 -15.06 2.39
N PHE A 202 -8.86 -13.83 1.91
CA PHE A 202 -8.98 -13.51 0.48
C PHE A 202 -7.69 -13.79 -0.33
N THR A 203 -6.53 -13.96 0.32
CA THR A 203 -5.28 -14.36 -0.35
C THR A 203 -5.03 -15.87 -0.35
N SER A 204 -5.95 -16.65 0.23
CA SER A 204 -5.89 -18.12 0.29
C SER A 204 -6.76 -18.73 -0.81
N SER A 205 -6.16 -19.58 -1.66
CA SER A 205 -6.94 -20.31 -2.70
C SER A 205 -7.94 -21.31 -2.12
N VAL A 206 -7.82 -21.66 -0.84
CA VAL A 206 -8.74 -22.57 -0.16
C VAL A 206 -9.89 -21.79 0.50
N ASP A 207 -9.59 -20.65 1.10
CA ASP A 207 -10.53 -19.93 1.96
C ASP A 207 -11.26 -18.78 1.24
N ALA A 208 -10.70 -18.26 0.14
CA ALA A 208 -11.21 -17.06 -0.52
C ALA A 208 -12.68 -17.17 -0.93
N HIS A 209 -13.09 -18.31 -1.48
CA HIS A 209 -14.48 -18.55 -1.87
C HIS A 209 -15.43 -18.43 -0.66
N LYS A 210 -15.09 -19.09 0.44
CA LYS A 210 -15.90 -19.07 1.67
C LYS A 210 -15.92 -17.66 2.28
N ALA A 211 -14.75 -16.99 2.37
CA ALA A 211 -14.64 -15.65 2.92
C ALA A 211 -15.47 -14.64 2.11
N PHE A 212 -15.39 -14.72 0.77
CA PHE A 212 -16.17 -13.87 -0.11
C PHE A 212 -17.67 -14.07 0.06
N ASN A 213 -18.11 -15.32 0.01
CA ASN A 213 -19.53 -15.67 0.21
C ASN A 213 -20.04 -15.19 1.58
N THR A 214 -19.27 -15.42 2.65
CA THR A 214 -19.63 -14.97 4.00
C THR A 214 -19.73 -13.45 4.08
N MET A 215 -18.80 -12.74 3.46
CA MET A 215 -18.82 -11.28 3.44
C MET A 215 -20.03 -10.73 2.69
N ILE A 216 -20.35 -11.26 1.51
CA ILE A 216 -21.55 -10.84 0.74
C ILE A 216 -22.83 -11.16 1.51
N ASN A 217 -22.89 -12.30 2.19
CA ASN A 217 -24.04 -12.65 3.02
C ASN A 217 -24.28 -11.64 4.16
N ASN A 218 -23.22 -11.30 4.88
CA ASN A 218 -23.32 -10.55 6.14
C ASN A 218 -23.43 -9.03 5.93
N ILE A 219 -22.90 -8.50 4.83
CA ILE A 219 -22.92 -7.07 4.61
C ILE A 219 -24.33 -6.54 4.41
N GLN A 220 -24.73 -5.56 5.23
CA GLN A 220 -26.02 -4.88 5.12
C GLN A 220 -25.90 -3.71 4.15
N ALA A 221 -26.14 -3.97 2.86
CA ALA A 221 -26.06 -2.95 1.82
C ALA A 221 -27.16 -3.11 0.78
N ARG A 222 -27.65 -1.98 0.24
CA ARG A 222 -28.60 -1.97 -0.90
C ARG A 222 -27.91 -2.37 -2.19
N PHE A 223 -26.69 -1.84 -2.39
CA PHE A 223 -25.85 -2.14 -3.55
C PHE A 223 -24.45 -2.55 -3.09
N VAL A 224 -23.88 -3.51 -3.80
CA VAL A 224 -22.47 -3.86 -3.70
C VAL A 224 -21.84 -3.68 -5.07
N ALA A 225 -20.80 -2.84 -5.15
CA ALA A 225 -19.94 -2.73 -6.32
C ALA A 225 -18.65 -3.48 -6.03
N LEU A 226 -18.33 -4.49 -6.83
CA LEU A 226 -17.11 -5.29 -6.70
C LEU A 226 -16.21 -5.03 -7.90
N SER A 227 -14.95 -4.66 -7.67
CA SER A 227 -13.87 -4.69 -8.67
C SER A 227 -13.08 -5.97 -8.52
N TYR A 228 -12.84 -6.70 -9.62
CA TYR A 228 -12.03 -7.92 -9.60
C TYR A 228 -11.42 -8.23 -10.96
N TYR A 229 -10.30 -8.96 -10.93
CA TYR A 229 -9.48 -9.30 -12.08
C TYR A 229 -9.69 -10.75 -12.53
N ASP A 230 -9.72 -11.01 -13.85
CA ASP A 230 -10.07 -12.34 -14.42
C ASP A 230 -9.04 -13.45 -14.14
N ALA A 231 -7.79 -13.09 -13.84
CA ALA A 231 -6.76 -14.05 -13.41
C ALA A 231 -6.57 -14.05 -11.88
N GLY A 232 -7.60 -13.68 -11.12
CA GLY A 232 -7.62 -13.72 -9.66
C GLY A 232 -7.73 -15.12 -9.08
N ILE A 233 -7.78 -15.20 -7.74
CA ILE A 233 -7.97 -16.48 -7.00
C ILE A 233 -9.35 -17.05 -7.25
N LEU A 234 -10.38 -16.19 -7.26
CA LEU A 234 -11.74 -16.56 -7.64
C LEU A 234 -11.90 -16.40 -9.15
N SER A 235 -12.50 -17.37 -9.79
CA SER A 235 -12.89 -17.26 -11.19
C SER A 235 -14.11 -16.33 -11.35
N ILE A 236 -14.30 -15.80 -12.54
CA ILE A 236 -15.46 -14.97 -12.88
C ILE A 236 -16.77 -15.71 -12.63
N ASP A 237 -16.82 -17.00 -13.00
CA ASP A 237 -18.02 -17.85 -12.82
C ASP A 237 -18.33 -18.12 -11.34
N GLU A 238 -17.29 -18.27 -10.48
CA GLU A 238 -17.50 -18.40 -9.04
C GLU A 238 -18.07 -17.10 -8.45
N ILE A 239 -17.55 -15.94 -8.85
CA ILE A 239 -18.05 -14.63 -8.42
C ILE A 239 -19.50 -14.46 -8.87
N ASP A 240 -19.81 -14.72 -10.15
CA ASP A 240 -21.18 -14.65 -10.68
C ASP A 240 -22.11 -15.57 -9.88
N THR A 241 -21.69 -16.82 -9.63
CA THR A 241 -22.46 -17.80 -8.87
C THR A 241 -22.78 -17.32 -7.45
N ILE A 242 -21.78 -16.77 -6.75
CA ILE A 242 -21.99 -16.26 -5.40
C ILE A 242 -22.93 -15.05 -5.41
N LEU A 243 -22.64 -14.04 -6.24
CA LEU A 243 -23.40 -12.80 -6.23
C LEU A 243 -24.88 -13.02 -6.60
N ASN A 244 -25.16 -13.88 -7.57
CA ASN A 244 -26.54 -14.19 -8.00
C ASN A 244 -27.40 -14.88 -6.91
N GLN A 245 -26.79 -15.42 -5.85
CA GLN A 245 -27.54 -15.94 -4.70
C GLN A 245 -28.16 -14.83 -3.84
N TYR A 246 -27.66 -13.59 -3.96
CA TYR A 246 -28.01 -12.50 -3.06
C TYR A 246 -28.82 -11.38 -3.72
N GLY A 247 -29.06 -11.42 -5.02
CA GLY A 247 -29.86 -10.41 -5.71
C GLY A 247 -29.61 -10.31 -7.21
N ASP A 248 -30.01 -9.17 -7.78
CA ASP A 248 -29.84 -8.87 -9.20
C ASP A 248 -28.42 -8.40 -9.48
N VAL A 249 -27.73 -9.04 -10.43
CA VAL A 249 -26.32 -8.80 -10.74
C VAL A 249 -26.16 -8.26 -12.17
N GLN A 250 -25.37 -7.21 -12.31
CA GLN A 250 -24.88 -6.72 -13.59
C GLN A 250 -23.35 -6.73 -13.58
N ARG A 251 -22.72 -7.23 -14.66
CA ARG A 251 -21.26 -7.28 -14.82
C ARG A 251 -20.81 -6.45 -16.01
N PHE A 252 -19.82 -5.61 -15.79
CA PHE A 252 -19.23 -4.70 -16.78
C PHE A 252 -17.74 -5.01 -16.95
N PRO A 253 -17.29 -5.39 -18.17
CA PRO A 253 -15.86 -5.52 -18.43
C PRO A 253 -15.21 -4.15 -18.56
N ILE A 254 -13.99 -4.02 -17.99
CA ILE A 254 -13.13 -2.85 -18.17
C ILE A 254 -11.89 -3.31 -18.92
N ASP A 255 -11.66 -2.72 -20.08
CA ASP A 255 -10.48 -3.04 -20.89
C ASP A 255 -9.26 -2.26 -20.40
N HIS A 256 -8.35 -2.93 -19.71
CA HIS A 256 -7.07 -2.39 -19.26
C HIS A 256 -5.88 -2.87 -20.11
N SER A 257 -6.12 -3.32 -21.33
CA SER A 257 -5.10 -3.91 -22.21
C SER A 257 -3.83 -3.07 -22.37
N SER A 258 -3.94 -1.75 -22.26
CA SER A 258 -2.80 -0.83 -22.37
C SER A 258 -1.94 -0.72 -21.10
N VAL A 259 -2.50 -0.96 -19.91
CA VAL A 259 -1.84 -0.75 -18.61
C VAL A 259 -1.14 -2.02 -18.14
N TYR A 260 -1.84 -3.15 -18.09
CA TYR A 260 -1.29 -4.42 -17.58
C TYR A 260 -0.43 -5.19 -18.59
N GLY A 261 -0.48 -4.82 -19.87
CA GLY A 261 0.33 -5.40 -20.94
C GLY A 261 1.85 -5.35 -20.69
N LYS A 262 2.34 -4.47 -19.80
CA LYS A 262 3.77 -4.22 -19.53
C LYS A 262 4.26 -4.76 -18.18
N LEU A 263 3.45 -5.44 -17.39
CA LEU A 263 3.89 -6.01 -16.11
C LEU A 263 4.85 -7.17 -16.37
N HIS A 264 6.14 -6.87 -16.36
CA HIS A 264 7.20 -7.87 -16.25
C HIS A 264 7.21 -8.41 -14.83
N GLY A 265 7.49 -9.73 -14.66
CA GLY A 265 7.58 -10.34 -13.33
C GLY A 265 8.51 -9.57 -12.38
N ILE A 266 8.27 -9.68 -11.08
CA ILE A 266 9.04 -9.01 -10.02
C ILE A 266 10.32 -9.82 -9.77
N GLY A 267 11.47 -9.16 -9.79
CA GLY A 267 12.78 -9.77 -9.52
C GLY A 267 13.28 -10.65 -10.67
N SER A 268 13.84 -11.82 -10.34
CA SER A 268 14.37 -12.80 -11.32
C SER A 268 13.28 -13.67 -11.98
N TYR A 269 12.02 -13.54 -11.58
CA TYR A 269 10.93 -14.34 -12.13
C TYR A 269 10.54 -13.84 -13.52
N LYS A 270 10.86 -14.64 -14.55
CA LYS A 270 10.36 -14.43 -15.91
C LYS A 270 9.03 -15.16 -16.07
N ARG A 271 7.94 -14.45 -16.41
CA ARG A 271 6.70 -15.09 -16.83
C ARG A 271 6.95 -15.89 -18.12
N THR A 272 6.58 -17.16 -18.10
CA THR A 272 6.73 -18.08 -19.24
C THR A 272 5.53 -18.09 -20.19
N THR A 273 4.44 -17.39 -19.85
CA THR A 273 3.21 -17.37 -20.66
C THR A 273 3.05 -16.08 -21.44
N ASN A 274 2.72 -16.19 -22.73
CA ASN A 274 2.23 -15.10 -23.55
C ASN A 274 0.97 -14.52 -22.91
N LYS A 275 0.90 -13.20 -22.78
CA LYS A 275 -0.24 -12.52 -22.20
C LYS A 275 -1.44 -12.57 -23.14
N GLU A 276 -2.47 -13.25 -22.74
CA GLU A 276 -3.83 -12.84 -23.06
C GLU A 276 -4.12 -11.50 -22.33
N THR A 277 -4.86 -10.63 -22.98
CA THR A 277 -5.25 -9.32 -22.44
C THR A 277 -6.01 -9.52 -21.15
N ALA A 278 -5.40 -9.13 -20.03
CA ALA A 278 -6.01 -9.18 -18.73
C ALA A 278 -7.22 -8.25 -18.69
N LYS A 279 -8.34 -8.74 -18.21
CA LYS A 279 -9.58 -7.96 -18.07
C LYS A 279 -9.92 -7.76 -16.60
N GLU A 280 -10.29 -6.55 -16.30
CA GLU A 280 -10.90 -6.22 -15.03
C GLU A 280 -12.41 -6.12 -15.21
N TYR A 281 -13.16 -6.46 -14.19
CA TYR A 281 -14.61 -6.43 -14.21
C TYR A 281 -15.12 -5.65 -13.01
N ILE A 282 -16.23 -4.94 -13.22
CA ILE A 282 -17.03 -4.39 -12.13
C ILE A 282 -18.38 -5.11 -12.14
N TRP A 283 -18.74 -5.66 -10.98
CA TRP A 283 -20.09 -6.15 -10.71
C TRP A 283 -20.85 -5.13 -9.90
N ILE A 284 -22.11 -4.98 -10.23
CA ILE A 284 -23.09 -4.26 -9.40
C ILE A 284 -24.14 -5.24 -8.99
N LEU A 285 -24.18 -5.56 -7.72
CA LEU A 285 -25.21 -6.37 -7.09
C LEU A 285 -26.24 -5.44 -6.43
N LYS A 286 -27.50 -5.53 -6.85
CA LYS A 286 -28.63 -5.01 -6.08
C LYS A 286 -29.08 -6.10 -5.13
N LYS A 287 -28.72 -5.96 -3.85
CA LYS A 287 -28.92 -7.01 -2.85
C LYS A 287 -30.38 -7.07 -2.41
N ASN A 288 -30.93 -8.30 -2.30
CA ASN A 288 -32.20 -8.52 -1.64
C ASN A 288 -32.03 -8.26 -0.14
N ILE A 289 -32.72 -7.24 0.38
CA ILE A 289 -32.72 -6.91 1.80
C ILE A 289 -33.91 -7.66 2.40
N HIS A 290 -33.60 -8.56 3.30
CA HIS A 290 -34.61 -9.33 4.07
C HIS A 290 -34.90 -8.65 5.40
#